data_806cb7fc2d6afe8722a726ddedc9eaae
#
_entry.id   806cb7fc2d6afe8722a726ddedc9eaae
#
_cell.length_a   1.000
_cell.length_b   1.000
_cell.length_c   1.000
_cell.angle_alpha   90.00
_cell.angle_beta   90.00
_cell.angle_gamma   90.00
#
_symmetry.space_group_name_H-M   'P 1'
#
loop_
_entity.id
_entity.type
_entity.pdbx_description
1 polymer ?
#
loop_
_entity_poly.entity_id
_entity_poly.type
_entity_poly.pdbx_seq_one_letter_code
_entity_poly.pdbx_strand_id
1 'polypeptide(L)'
;MARTRSPPSRLYSTGLPVTVLRPSKIHGAGAAPPREWVFVKRVLDRRPAVFLARRGAGVDHTTAAANIAALIEVAAAKPAPRILNSADPDAPSALAISRVIARHLGHSWKEVLLDDRSLGRHPWDVEHPIVLDTSAALALGYEPAGDYATTVVEEIDWLVAGGDGPRSLPDPGDPFFAPTLDYAAEDSYLARRRTTR
;
A
#
# COMPACT_ATOMS: atom_id res chain seq x y z
N MET A 1 -2.12 17.27 13.66
CA MET A 1 -1.79 16.49 14.88
C MET A 1 -2.74 15.32 15.01
N ALA A 2 -2.31 14.11 14.64
CA ALA A 2 -3.12 12.90 14.80
C ALA A 2 -3.20 12.57 16.29
N ARG A 3 -4.41 12.47 16.83
CA ARG A 3 -4.64 12.04 18.20
C ARG A 3 -4.18 10.59 18.36
N THR A 4 -3.09 10.37 19.05
CA THR A 4 -2.66 9.06 19.52
C THR A 4 -3.75 8.50 20.45
N ARG A 5 -4.55 7.55 19.95
CA ARG A 5 -5.42 6.78 20.85
C ARG A 5 -4.51 5.97 21.76
N SER A 6 -4.53 6.26 23.03
CA SER A 6 -3.90 5.41 24.04
C SER A 6 -4.46 3.98 23.92
N PRO A 7 -3.63 2.94 24.06
CA PRO A 7 -4.11 1.57 24.03
C PRO A 7 -5.13 1.35 25.15
N PRO A 8 -6.02 0.38 25.00
CA PRO A 8 -7.00 0.08 26.02
C PRO A 8 -6.27 -0.28 27.30
N SER A 9 -6.46 0.52 28.33
CA SER A 9 -5.80 0.44 29.64
C SER A 9 -5.85 -0.95 30.30
N ARG A 10 -6.81 -1.80 29.91
CA ARG A 10 -6.99 -3.16 30.40
C ARG A 10 -5.84 -4.12 30.02
N LEU A 11 -5.18 -3.96 28.87
CA LEU A 11 -4.07 -4.86 28.48
C LEU A 11 -2.82 -4.67 29.34
N TYR A 12 -2.58 -3.45 29.85
CA TYR A 12 -1.44 -3.16 30.71
C TYR A 12 -1.69 -3.45 32.19
N SER A 13 -2.94 -3.70 32.61
CA SER A 13 -3.28 -4.01 34.00
C SER A 13 -3.08 -5.48 34.39
N THR A 14 -2.72 -6.33 33.42
CA THR A 14 -2.58 -7.78 33.64
C THR A 14 -1.22 -8.19 34.22
N GLY A 15 -0.25 -7.27 34.30
CA GLY A 15 1.15 -7.58 34.68
C GLY A 15 1.93 -8.34 33.61
N LEU A 16 1.31 -8.64 32.45
CA LEU A 16 1.98 -9.31 31.33
C LEU A 16 2.80 -8.33 30.49
N PRO A 17 3.94 -8.74 29.93
CA PRO A 17 4.77 -7.91 29.06
C PRO A 17 4.19 -7.80 27.64
N VAL A 18 3.06 -7.12 27.49
CA VAL A 18 2.35 -7.00 26.21
C VAL A 18 3.02 -5.96 25.30
N THR A 19 3.45 -6.38 24.12
CA THR A 19 3.84 -5.47 23.03
C THR A 19 2.68 -5.32 22.05
N VAL A 20 2.24 -4.09 21.79
CA VAL A 20 1.22 -3.76 20.78
C VAL A 20 1.91 -3.26 19.52
N LEU A 21 1.70 -3.93 18.40
CA LEU A 21 2.16 -3.47 17.09
C LEU A 21 1.06 -2.66 16.40
N ARG A 22 1.44 -1.56 15.78
CA ARG A 22 0.58 -0.71 14.97
C ARG A 22 1.12 -0.65 13.54
N PRO A 23 0.75 -1.63 12.70
CA PRO A 23 1.19 -1.63 11.31
C PRO A 23 0.50 -0.51 10.52
N SER A 24 1.21 0.00 9.52
CA SER A 24 0.66 0.89 8.50
C SER A 24 -0.16 0.09 7.47
N LYS A 25 -0.24 0.53 6.22
CA LYS A 25 -0.94 -0.23 5.16
C LYS A 25 -0.17 -1.50 4.85
N ILE A 26 -0.73 -2.63 5.28
CA ILE A 26 -0.10 -3.95 5.09
C ILE A 26 -0.18 -4.36 3.63
N HIS A 27 0.94 -4.84 3.08
CA HIS A 27 1.03 -5.50 1.79
C HIS A 27 1.77 -6.84 1.92
N GLY A 28 1.63 -7.69 0.91
CA GLY A 28 2.19 -9.04 0.84
C GLY A 28 1.18 -10.04 0.28
N ALA A 29 1.62 -11.21 -0.15
CA ALA A 29 0.76 -12.24 -0.72
C ALA A 29 -0.43 -12.54 0.20
N GLY A 30 -1.64 -12.45 -0.33
CA GLY A 30 -2.88 -12.66 0.43
C GLY A 30 -3.32 -11.47 1.30
N ALA A 31 -2.76 -10.28 1.16
CA ALA A 31 -3.24 -9.08 1.83
C ALA A 31 -4.71 -8.76 1.45
N ALA A 32 -5.48 -8.24 2.40
CA ALA A 32 -6.89 -7.92 2.18
C ALA A 32 -7.21 -6.51 2.75
N PRO A 33 -7.65 -5.56 1.90
CA PRO A 33 -7.72 -5.64 0.43
C PRO A 33 -6.31 -5.53 -0.19
N PRO A 34 -6.03 -6.24 -1.30
CA PRO A 34 -4.76 -6.12 -2.03
C PRO A 34 -4.75 -4.80 -2.81
N ARG A 35 -4.22 -3.75 -2.22
CA ARG A 35 -4.31 -2.38 -2.76
C ARG A 35 -3.56 -2.20 -4.07
N GLU A 36 -2.49 -2.93 -4.23
CA GLU A 36 -1.63 -3.00 -5.41
C GLU A 36 -2.39 -3.45 -6.66
N TRP A 37 -3.51 -4.16 -6.46
CA TRP A 37 -4.40 -4.62 -7.52
C TRP A 37 -4.83 -3.52 -8.48
N VAL A 38 -5.02 -2.29 -7.98
CA VAL A 38 -5.42 -1.18 -8.86
C VAL A 38 -4.40 -0.91 -9.97
N PHE A 39 -3.12 -1.17 -9.75
CA PHE A 39 -2.06 -1.02 -10.74
C PHE A 39 -1.77 -2.34 -11.47
N VAL A 40 -1.71 -3.46 -10.76
CA VAL A 40 -1.52 -4.80 -11.37
C VAL A 40 -2.62 -5.06 -12.41
N LYS A 41 -3.89 -4.83 -12.07
CA LYS A 41 -5.01 -4.97 -13.00
C LYS A 41 -4.84 -4.14 -14.27
N ARG A 42 -4.39 -2.90 -14.16
CA ARG A 42 -4.11 -2.05 -15.32
C ARG A 42 -3.03 -2.61 -16.24
N VAL A 43 -2.00 -3.22 -15.68
CA VAL A 43 -0.97 -3.89 -16.46
C VAL A 43 -1.55 -5.13 -17.16
N LEU A 44 -2.29 -5.97 -16.45
CA LEU A 44 -2.92 -7.16 -17.03
C LEU A 44 -3.91 -6.80 -18.15
N ASP A 45 -4.66 -5.72 -17.99
CA ASP A 45 -5.58 -5.18 -19.00
C ASP A 45 -4.85 -4.38 -20.12
N ARG A 46 -3.52 -4.32 -20.08
CA ARG A 46 -2.68 -3.60 -21.06
C ARG A 46 -3.10 -2.14 -21.26
N ARG A 47 -3.47 -1.46 -20.17
CA ARG A 47 -3.90 -0.06 -20.23
C ARG A 47 -2.77 0.83 -20.76
N PRO A 48 -3.05 1.72 -21.73
CA PRO A 48 -2.02 2.59 -22.32
C PRO A 48 -1.65 3.76 -21.42
N ALA A 49 -2.41 4.00 -20.36
CA ALA A 49 -2.19 5.09 -19.44
C ALA A 49 -2.59 4.71 -18.00
N VAL A 50 -1.90 5.27 -17.04
CA VAL A 50 -2.30 5.31 -15.63
C VAL A 50 -2.71 6.74 -15.28
N PHE A 51 -3.88 6.87 -14.66
CA PHE A 51 -4.38 8.13 -14.14
C PHE A 51 -4.12 8.19 -12.64
N LEU A 52 -3.60 9.33 -12.18
CA LEU A 52 -3.27 9.53 -10.77
C LEU A 52 -3.81 10.87 -10.29
N ALA A 53 -4.83 10.80 -9.43
CA ALA A 53 -5.35 11.95 -8.70
C ALA A 53 -4.24 12.57 -7.84
N ARG A 54 -4.35 13.88 -7.58
CA ARG A 54 -3.34 14.65 -6.81
C ARG A 54 -1.91 14.40 -7.31
N ARG A 55 -1.76 14.24 -8.65
CA ARG A 55 -0.49 13.97 -9.33
C ARG A 55 0.23 12.70 -8.84
N GLY A 56 -0.47 11.79 -8.16
CA GLY A 56 0.13 10.61 -7.53
C GLY A 56 1.08 10.94 -6.38
N ALA A 57 0.99 12.15 -5.82
CA ALA A 57 1.87 12.61 -4.73
C ALA A 57 1.45 12.07 -3.35
N GLY A 58 0.26 11.46 -3.23
CA GLY A 58 -0.22 10.91 -1.97
C GLY A 58 0.73 9.85 -1.41
N VAL A 59 1.04 9.99 -0.13
CA VAL A 59 1.89 9.08 0.65
C VAL A 59 1.08 8.60 1.84
N ASP A 60 0.81 7.29 1.89
CA ASP A 60 0.22 6.64 3.05
C ASP A 60 1.06 5.39 3.31
N HIS A 61 1.89 5.47 4.35
CA HIS A 61 2.99 4.57 4.61
C HIS A 61 2.57 3.10 4.48
N THR A 62 3.37 2.31 3.81
CA THR A 62 3.18 0.87 3.63
C THR A 62 3.92 0.07 4.70
N THR A 63 3.59 -1.19 4.86
CA THR A 63 4.36 -2.15 5.66
C THR A 63 4.21 -3.56 5.10
N ALA A 64 5.33 -4.19 4.75
CA ALA A 64 5.33 -5.57 4.30
C ALA A 64 4.98 -6.53 5.44
N ALA A 65 4.24 -7.60 5.13
CA ALA A 65 4.00 -8.69 6.07
C ALA A 65 5.31 -9.29 6.60
N ALA A 66 6.33 -9.41 5.74
CA ALA A 66 7.68 -9.85 6.13
C ALA A 66 8.33 -8.90 7.15
N ASN A 67 8.18 -7.57 6.98
CA ASN A 67 8.68 -6.58 7.93
C ASN A 67 7.96 -6.68 9.29
N ILE A 68 6.65 -6.95 9.28
CA ILE A 68 5.90 -7.19 10.52
C ILE A 68 6.41 -8.46 11.22
N ALA A 69 6.63 -9.54 10.46
CA ALA A 69 7.13 -10.81 11.01
C ALA A 69 8.51 -10.62 11.69
N ALA A 70 9.44 -9.95 11.02
CA ALA A 70 10.75 -9.64 11.60
C ALA A 70 10.65 -8.80 12.88
N LEU A 71 9.73 -7.81 12.92
CA LEU A 71 9.49 -7.04 14.13
C LEU A 71 8.88 -7.88 15.27
N ILE A 72 8.00 -8.82 14.95
CA ILE A 72 7.42 -9.75 15.94
C ILE A 72 8.52 -10.60 16.57
N GLU A 73 9.44 -11.14 15.79
CA GLU A 73 10.58 -11.94 16.31
C GLU A 73 11.43 -11.14 17.30
N VAL A 74 11.80 -9.92 16.95
CA VAL A 74 12.58 -9.05 17.84
C VAL A 74 11.79 -8.69 19.11
N ALA A 75 10.51 -8.38 18.98
CA ALA A 75 9.64 -8.04 20.09
C ALA A 75 9.44 -9.24 21.05
N ALA A 76 9.30 -10.46 20.50
CA ALA A 76 9.17 -11.68 21.29
C ALA A 76 10.46 -12.04 22.06
N ALA A 77 11.62 -11.79 21.45
CA ALA A 77 12.92 -12.01 22.13
C ALA A 77 13.18 -11.01 23.26
N LYS A 78 12.47 -9.88 23.29
CA LYS A 78 12.64 -8.80 24.29
C LYS A 78 11.29 -8.40 24.91
N PRO A 79 10.65 -9.28 25.70
CA PRO A 79 9.31 -9.03 26.24
C PRO A 79 9.27 -7.77 27.12
N ALA A 80 8.38 -6.84 26.81
CA ALA A 80 8.11 -5.65 27.63
C ALA A 80 6.77 -5.00 27.24
N PRO A 81 6.12 -4.27 28.15
CA PRO A 81 4.95 -3.47 27.81
C PRO A 81 5.35 -2.28 26.94
N ARG A 82 4.95 -2.28 25.66
CA ARG A 82 5.29 -1.21 24.73
C ARG A 82 4.34 -1.15 23.54
N ILE A 83 4.41 -0.06 22.80
CA ILE A 83 3.71 0.13 21.53
C ILE A 83 4.76 0.44 20.47
N LEU A 84 4.74 -0.30 19.36
CA LEU A 84 5.65 -0.12 18.24
C LEU A 84 4.86 0.14 16.97
N ASN A 85 5.25 1.14 16.20
CA ASN A 85 4.81 1.28 14.84
C ASN A 85 5.60 0.31 13.94
N SER A 86 4.92 -0.25 12.95
CA SER A 86 5.52 -1.05 11.89
C SER A 86 5.23 -0.39 10.54
N ALA A 87 6.27 -0.09 9.80
CA ALA A 87 6.20 0.44 8.46
C ALA A 87 7.48 0.06 7.70
N ASP A 88 7.42 0.13 6.37
CA ASP A 88 8.59 -0.09 5.53
C ASP A 88 9.67 0.97 5.78
N PRO A 89 10.94 0.73 5.44
CA PRO A 89 12.00 1.73 5.60
C PRO A 89 11.77 3.00 4.80
N ASP A 90 11.03 2.89 3.70
CA ASP A 90 10.65 3.97 2.79
C ASP A 90 9.13 4.19 2.79
N ALA A 91 8.72 5.39 2.37
CA ALA A 91 7.31 5.76 2.25
C ALA A 91 7.04 6.24 0.82
N PRO A 92 6.87 5.32 -0.15
CA PRO A 92 6.72 5.70 -1.54
C PRO A 92 5.39 6.42 -1.80
N SER A 93 5.41 7.39 -2.73
CA SER A 93 4.18 8.00 -3.25
C SER A 93 3.42 7.01 -4.15
N ALA A 94 2.13 7.26 -4.37
CA ALA A 94 1.34 6.46 -5.31
C ALA A 94 1.95 6.38 -6.71
N LEU A 95 2.58 7.46 -7.18
CA LEU A 95 3.32 7.48 -8.44
C LEU A 95 4.54 6.54 -8.40
N ALA A 96 5.29 6.55 -7.31
CA ALA A 96 6.43 5.64 -7.14
C ALA A 96 5.97 4.17 -7.10
N ILE A 97 4.91 3.87 -6.36
CA ILE A 97 4.28 2.55 -6.29
C ILE A 97 3.86 2.07 -7.69
N SER A 98 3.14 2.91 -8.45
CA SER A 98 2.70 2.55 -9.80
C SER A 98 3.88 2.23 -10.73
N ARG A 99 4.99 2.96 -10.61
CA ARG A 99 6.22 2.74 -11.39
C ARG A 99 6.94 1.45 -10.99
N VAL A 100 6.98 1.11 -9.71
CA VAL A 100 7.55 -0.16 -9.22
C VAL A 100 6.80 -1.33 -9.84
N ILE A 101 5.46 -1.32 -9.76
CA ILE A 101 4.62 -2.39 -10.29
C ILE A 101 4.75 -2.52 -11.81
N ALA A 102 4.67 -1.40 -12.55
CA ALA A 102 4.82 -1.41 -14.00
C ALA A 102 6.20 -1.95 -14.43
N ARG A 103 7.27 -1.53 -13.75
CA ARG A 103 8.63 -2.01 -14.03
C ARG A 103 8.78 -3.50 -13.78
N HIS A 104 8.27 -4.01 -12.66
CA HIS A 104 8.35 -5.43 -12.33
C HIS A 104 7.64 -6.29 -13.38
N LEU A 105 6.49 -5.83 -13.86
CA LEU A 105 5.70 -6.53 -14.88
C LEU A 105 6.11 -6.22 -16.33
N GLY A 106 7.20 -5.49 -16.56
CA GLY A 106 7.69 -5.16 -17.90
C GLY A 106 6.73 -4.30 -18.71
N HIS A 107 5.85 -3.52 -18.06
CA HIS A 107 4.84 -2.67 -18.70
C HIS A 107 5.24 -1.21 -18.69
N SER A 108 4.81 -0.49 -19.73
CA SER A 108 4.96 0.96 -19.81
C SER A 108 3.63 1.61 -20.17
N TRP A 109 3.31 2.70 -19.51
CA TRP A 109 2.12 3.50 -19.74
C TRP A 109 2.42 4.98 -19.73
N LYS A 110 1.50 5.76 -20.28
CA LYS A 110 1.52 7.21 -20.12
C LYS A 110 1.00 7.60 -18.74
N GLU A 111 1.76 8.36 -17.99
CA GLU A 111 1.32 8.90 -16.71
C GLU A 111 0.45 10.15 -16.95
N VAL A 112 -0.81 10.10 -16.52
CA VAL A 112 -1.76 11.22 -16.56
C VAL A 112 -1.94 11.72 -15.12
N LEU A 113 -1.19 12.76 -14.80
CA LEU A 113 -1.15 13.34 -13.46
C LEU A 113 -2.17 14.47 -13.36
N LEU A 114 -3.25 14.24 -12.60
CA LEU A 114 -4.34 15.19 -12.40
C LEU A 114 -4.17 15.92 -11.08
N ASP A 115 -4.43 17.23 -11.07
CA ASP A 115 -4.35 18.03 -9.86
C ASP A 115 -5.55 17.75 -8.92
N ASP A 116 -6.67 17.39 -9.48
CA ASP A 116 -7.91 17.06 -8.77
C ASP A 116 -8.12 15.55 -8.55
N ARG A 117 -9.31 15.17 -8.13
CA ARG A 117 -9.75 13.80 -7.86
C ARG A 117 -10.90 13.35 -8.77
N SER A 118 -11.08 14.00 -9.90
CA SER A 118 -12.16 13.66 -10.84
C SER A 118 -11.96 12.28 -11.47
N LEU A 119 -10.70 11.91 -11.72
CA LEU A 119 -10.28 10.60 -12.19
C LEU A 119 -9.02 10.14 -11.48
N GLY A 120 -8.66 8.87 -11.64
CA GLY A 120 -7.39 8.33 -11.17
C GLY A 120 -7.29 8.25 -9.65
N ARG A 121 -8.41 8.05 -8.96
CA ARG A 121 -8.38 7.75 -7.52
C ARG A 121 -7.65 6.44 -7.26
N HIS A 122 -6.98 6.37 -6.13
CA HIS A 122 -6.18 5.21 -5.75
C HIS A 122 -6.11 5.08 -4.21
N PRO A 123 -5.74 3.91 -3.65
CA PRO A 123 -5.72 3.69 -2.20
C PRO A 123 -4.82 4.63 -1.40
N TRP A 124 -3.83 5.25 -2.02
CA TRP A 124 -2.90 6.22 -1.41
C TRP A 124 -3.30 7.68 -1.69
N ASP A 125 -4.54 7.94 -2.16
CA ASP A 125 -5.05 9.29 -2.48
C ASP A 125 -5.42 10.04 -1.19
N VAL A 126 -4.41 10.37 -0.41
CA VAL A 126 -4.51 11.15 0.83
C VAL A 126 -4.09 12.59 0.59
N GLU A 127 -4.67 13.51 1.36
CA GLU A 127 -4.39 14.96 1.22
C GLU A 127 -3.04 15.33 1.85
N HIS A 128 -2.75 14.72 2.99
CA HIS A 128 -1.51 14.95 3.72
C HIS A 128 -0.76 13.63 3.86
N PRO A 129 0.57 13.65 3.74
CA PRO A 129 1.38 12.44 3.94
C PRO A 129 1.14 11.83 5.31
N ILE A 130 0.95 10.51 5.34
CA ILE A 130 0.89 9.70 6.55
C ILE A 130 2.16 8.86 6.58
N VAL A 131 3.11 9.26 7.42
CA VAL A 131 4.39 8.55 7.61
C VAL A 131 4.54 8.22 9.08
N LEU A 132 4.74 6.95 9.40
CA LEU A 132 4.91 6.49 10.78
C LEU A 132 6.37 6.61 11.21
N ASP A 133 6.58 7.07 12.42
CA ASP A 133 7.86 7.00 13.08
C ASP A 133 8.09 5.58 13.61
N THR A 134 9.12 4.92 13.10
CA THR A 134 9.54 3.55 13.47
C THR A 134 10.79 3.52 14.35
N SER A 135 11.27 4.66 14.81
CA SER A 135 12.51 4.78 15.59
C SER A 135 12.54 3.88 16.83
N ALA A 136 11.40 3.71 17.51
CA ALA A 136 11.28 2.83 18.66
C ALA A 136 11.47 1.34 18.31
N ALA A 137 11.05 0.91 17.11
CA ALA A 137 11.32 -0.44 16.63
C ALA A 137 12.80 -0.63 16.29
N LEU A 138 13.39 0.32 15.56
CA LEU A 138 14.80 0.30 15.20
C LEU A 138 15.71 0.29 16.46
N ALA A 139 15.36 1.05 17.49
CA ALA A 139 16.09 1.07 18.76
C ALA A 139 16.09 -0.29 19.50
N LEU A 140 15.19 -1.19 19.18
CA LEU A 140 15.19 -2.57 19.68
C LEU A 140 16.16 -3.49 18.91
N GLY A 141 16.79 -3.02 17.85
CA GLY A 141 17.60 -3.83 16.94
C GLY A 141 16.76 -4.55 15.87
N TYR A 142 15.56 -4.03 15.59
CA TYR A 142 14.78 -4.49 14.44
C TYR A 142 15.45 -4.06 13.14
N GLU A 143 15.61 -5.01 12.25
CA GLU A 143 16.07 -4.79 10.88
C GLU A 143 14.94 -5.18 9.91
N PRO A 144 14.50 -4.27 9.02
CA PRO A 144 13.49 -4.59 8.02
C PRO A 144 13.99 -5.69 7.05
N ALA A 145 13.10 -6.58 6.64
CA ALA A 145 13.38 -7.57 5.59
C ALA A 145 13.66 -6.91 4.22
N GLY A 146 13.09 -5.72 3.98
CA GLY A 146 13.35 -4.93 2.78
C GLY A 146 12.51 -3.67 2.71
N ASP A 147 12.81 -2.83 1.72
CA ASP A 147 12.01 -1.68 1.34
C ASP A 147 10.75 -2.10 0.55
N TYR A 148 9.89 -1.14 0.23
CA TYR A 148 8.66 -1.41 -0.53
C TYR A 148 8.94 -2.11 -1.87
N ALA A 149 9.92 -1.60 -2.64
CA ALA A 149 10.20 -2.13 -3.97
C ALA A 149 10.68 -3.59 -3.95
N THR A 150 11.38 -3.97 -2.90
CA THR A 150 11.87 -5.35 -2.71
C THR A 150 10.75 -6.27 -2.23
N THR A 151 9.95 -5.83 -1.28
CA THR A 151 9.01 -6.73 -0.58
C THR A 151 7.65 -6.85 -1.28
N VAL A 152 7.28 -5.91 -2.15
CA VAL A 152 6.00 -5.95 -2.89
C VAL A 152 5.98 -6.98 -4.02
N VAL A 153 7.14 -7.45 -4.46
CA VAL A 153 7.29 -8.40 -5.58
C VAL A 153 6.45 -9.66 -5.37
N GLU A 154 6.49 -10.22 -4.17
CA GLU A 154 5.73 -11.43 -3.82
C GLU A 154 4.20 -11.21 -3.97
N GLU A 155 3.69 -10.05 -3.56
CA GLU A 155 2.27 -9.74 -3.74
C GLU A 155 1.92 -9.56 -5.22
N ILE A 156 2.77 -8.87 -5.99
CA ILE A 156 2.54 -8.66 -7.42
C ILE A 156 2.46 -10.02 -8.13
N ASP A 157 3.41 -10.92 -7.88
CA ASP A 157 3.46 -12.23 -8.50
C ASP A 157 2.26 -13.08 -8.09
N TRP A 158 1.86 -13.04 -6.82
CA TRP A 158 0.66 -13.70 -6.32
C TRP A 158 -0.62 -13.18 -7.00
N LEU A 159 -0.75 -11.86 -7.18
CA LEU A 159 -1.89 -11.25 -7.88
C LEU A 159 -1.93 -11.64 -9.35
N VAL A 160 -0.79 -11.69 -10.02
CA VAL A 160 -0.69 -12.11 -11.44
C VAL A 160 -1.05 -13.59 -11.61
N ALA A 161 -0.67 -14.44 -10.66
CA ALA A 161 -1.02 -15.86 -10.66
C ALA A 161 -2.53 -16.11 -10.40
N GLY A 162 -3.30 -15.10 -10.09
CA GLY A 162 -4.75 -15.21 -9.86
C GLY A 162 -5.15 -15.37 -8.41
N GLY A 163 -4.20 -15.19 -7.47
CA GLY A 163 -4.42 -15.51 -6.07
C GLY A 163 -4.67 -17.00 -5.85
N ASP A 164 -4.52 -17.48 -4.65
CA ASP A 164 -4.83 -18.87 -4.29
C ASP A 164 -5.69 -18.97 -3.03
N GLY A 165 -6.42 -20.08 -2.91
CA GLY A 165 -7.23 -20.40 -1.74
C GLY A 165 -8.47 -19.52 -1.56
N PRO A 166 -8.94 -19.30 -0.31
CA PRO A 166 -10.17 -18.56 -0.01
C PRO A 166 -10.08 -17.05 -0.31
N ARG A 167 -8.95 -16.55 -0.76
CA ARG A 167 -8.70 -15.15 -1.10
C ARG A 167 -8.54 -15.02 -2.61
N SER A 168 -9.66 -15.07 -3.32
CA SER A 168 -9.71 -14.78 -4.75
C SER A 168 -9.34 -13.33 -5.04
N LEU A 169 -8.96 -13.06 -6.30
CA LEU A 169 -8.81 -11.69 -6.78
C LEU A 169 -10.06 -10.87 -6.52
N PRO A 170 -9.93 -9.55 -6.31
CA PRO A 170 -11.10 -8.69 -6.13
C PRO A 170 -12.06 -8.79 -7.31
N ASP A 171 -13.35 -8.92 -7.00
CA ASP A 171 -14.42 -8.83 -7.99
C ASP A 171 -14.36 -7.45 -8.69
N PRO A 172 -14.57 -7.37 -10.02
CA PRO A 172 -14.65 -6.10 -10.73
C PRO A 172 -15.69 -5.13 -10.16
N GLY A 173 -16.74 -5.65 -9.50
CA GLY A 173 -17.78 -4.88 -8.83
C GLY A 173 -17.46 -4.54 -7.36
N ASP A 174 -16.32 -4.94 -6.83
CA ASP A 174 -15.95 -4.66 -5.43
C ASP A 174 -15.99 -3.15 -5.16
N PRO A 175 -16.77 -2.69 -4.17
CA PRO A 175 -16.94 -1.26 -3.87
C PRO A 175 -15.64 -0.51 -3.55
N PHE A 176 -14.61 -1.21 -3.10
CA PHE A 176 -13.30 -0.61 -2.83
C PHE A 176 -12.53 -0.30 -4.12
N PHE A 177 -12.64 -1.20 -5.13
CA PHE A 177 -11.86 -1.09 -6.36
C PHE A 177 -12.63 -0.44 -7.52
N ALA A 178 -13.93 -0.62 -7.62
CA ALA A 178 -14.74 -0.11 -8.72
C ALA A 178 -14.54 1.40 -9.00
N PRO A 179 -14.48 2.29 -7.99
CA PRO A 179 -14.23 3.71 -8.23
C PRO A 179 -12.81 4.04 -8.71
N THR A 180 -11.89 3.08 -8.61
CA THR A 180 -10.48 3.25 -9.00
C THR A 180 -10.19 2.68 -10.39
N LEU A 181 -11.14 1.96 -11.00
CA LEU A 181 -10.99 1.23 -12.27
C LEU A 181 -12.01 1.70 -13.33
N ASP A 182 -12.42 2.97 -13.31
CA ASP A 182 -13.35 3.55 -14.29
C ASP A 182 -12.65 3.81 -15.63
N TYR A 183 -12.44 2.73 -16.38
CA TYR A 183 -11.77 2.78 -17.68
C TYR A 183 -12.57 3.55 -18.73
N ALA A 184 -13.91 3.56 -18.66
CA ALA A 184 -14.75 4.29 -19.60
C ALA A 184 -14.53 5.80 -19.49
N ALA A 185 -14.46 6.33 -18.28
CA ALA A 185 -14.16 7.73 -18.05
C ALA A 185 -12.72 8.09 -18.45
N GLU A 186 -11.75 7.21 -18.18
CA GLU A 186 -10.33 7.38 -18.59
C GLU A 186 -10.21 7.43 -20.12
N ASP A 187 -10.87 6.51 -20.84
CA ASP A 187 -10.85 6.45 -22.30
C ASP A 187 -11.51 7.68 -22.94
N SER A 188 -12.62 8.13 -22.36
CA SER A 188 -13.28 9.37 -22.76
C SER A 188 -12.38 10.60 -22.60
N TYR A 189 -11.61 10.65 -21.52
CA TYR A 189 -10.62 11.72 -21.28
C TYR A 189 -9.50 11.69 -22.34
N LEU A 190 -8.95 10.52 -22.65
CA LEU A 190 -7.90 10.36 -23.64
C LEU A 190 -8.38 10.72 -25.04
N ALA A 191 -9.62 10.34 -25.41
CA ALA A 191 -10.21 10.67 -26.71
C ALA A 191 -10.33 12.19 -26.91
N ARG A 192 -10.87 12.91 -25.93
CA ARG A 192 -10.99 14.38 -25.99
C ARG A 192 -9.65 15.07 -26.22
N ARG A 193 -8.59 14.60 -25.57
CA ARG A 193 -7.25 15.21 -25.74
C ARG A 193 -6.55 14.89 -27.05
N ARG A 194 -6.98 13.87 -27.79
CA ARG A 194 -6.49 13.59 -29.15
C ARG A 194 -7.10 14.56 -30.16
N THR A 195 -8.35 14.97 -29.96
CA THR A 195 -9.09 15.87 -30.87
C THR A 195 -8.65 17.34 -30.74
N THR A 196 -7.96 17.69 -29.66
CA THR A 196 -7.53 19.09 -29.39
C THR A 196 -6.06 19.35 -29.81
N ARG A 197 -5.40 18.39 -30.42
CA ARG A 197 -4.05 18.48 -31.00
C ARG A 197 -4.13 18.41 -32.52
#